data_f8c0f470400ececf06852edc91beb9cd
#
_entry.id   f8c0f470400ececf06852edc91beb9cd
#
_cell.length_a   1.000
_cell.length_b   1.000
_cell.length_c   1.000
_cell.angle_alpha   90.00
_cell.angle_beta   90.00
_cell.angle_gamma   90.00
#
_symmetry.space_group_name_H-M   'P 1'
#
loop_
_entity.id
_entity.type
_entity.pdbx_description
1 polymer ?
#
loop_
_entity_poly.entity_id
_entity_poly.type
_entity_poly.pdbx_seq_one_letter_code
_entity_poly.pdbx_strand_id
1 'polypeptide(L)'
;AYAPFNWTQDDNSNGAIPIEGTKQYANGYDVQIAKKIAEAQGKKPLVVKTAWTGLIPALTSGKIDMIIAGMSPTAERRQEIDFSDSYYRSEPVIVVSSDGNYAKAKSVKDFKDAKITGQQGVYLYNLIDQIPNVNKQTAMGDFGAMRQALASGIIDGYVSERPEARTAEKASSKYKMISLKDGGFQVSDDDVSLAVGLRKGDNQQMEQVNKVLAGISQEKRVKLMDHIIDIQPADKTDEAKKGNFFSQVTTIIAKNWPQFLRGTAIT
;
A
#
# COMPACT_ATOMS: atom_id res chain seq x y z
N ALA A 1 -1.49 6.12 -2.51
CA ALA A 1 -0.74 5.83 -1.28
C ALA A 1 -0.93 4.37 -0.89
N TYR A 2 0.13 3.72 -0.49
CA TYR A 2 0.17 2.32 -0.10
C TYR A 2 0.90 2.20 1.25
N ALA A 3 0.22 2.58 2.31
CA ALA A 3 0.78 2.51 3.65
C ALA A 3 0.95 1.03 4.11
N PRO A 4 2.03 0.70 4.81
CA PRO A 4 3.09 1.55 5.35
C PRO A 4 4.24 1.85 4.37
N PHE A 5 4.18 1.37 3.13
CA PHE A 5 5.24 1.60 2.16
C PHE A 5 5.35 3.07 1.78
N ASN A 6 4.21 3.72 1.49
CA ASN A 6 4.19 5.16 1.22
C ASN A 6 2.84 5.79 1.56
N TRP A 7 2.87 7.03 2.06
CA TRP A 7 1.69 7.87 2.29
C TRP A 7 2.00 9.34 2.08
N THR A 8 0.97 10.18 2.05
CA THR A 8 1.06 11.62 1.98
C THR A 8 0.69 12.23 3.34
N GLN A 9 1.46 13.21 3.80
CA GLN A 9 1.23 13.99 5.02
C GLN A 9 1.41 15.48 4.77
N ASP A 10 0.92 16.33 5.70
CA ASP A 10 0.88 17.77 5.52
C ASP A 10 2.13 18.49 6.08
N ASP A 11 3.00 17.78 6.78
CA ASP A 11 4.22 18.30 7.37
C ASP A 11 5.45 17.44 7.05
N ASN A 12 6.64 17.92 7.39
CA ASN A 12 7.91 17.25 7.15
C ASN A 12 8.36 16.38 8.34
N SER A 13 7.49 16.06 9.29
CA SER A 13 7.81 15.23 10.44
C SER A 13 8.31 13.84 10.05
N ASN A 14 9.03 13.18 10.97
CA ASN A 14 9.52 11.83 10.81
C ASN A 14 10.36 11.60 9.54
N GLY A 15 11.03 12.65 9.06
CA GLY A 15 11.89 12.56 7.88
C GLY A 15 11.16 12.43 6.56
N ALA A 16 9.91 12.90 6.48
CA ALA A 16 9.16 13.01 5.23
C ALA A 16 9.85 13.95 4.23
N ILE A 17 9.66 13.71 2.95
CA ILE A 17 10.28 14.50 1.87
C ILE A 17 9.21 15.19 1.02
N PRO A 18 9.52 16.36 0.41
CA PRO A 18 8.56 17.11 -0.39
C PRO A 18 8.02 16.30 -1.58
N ILE A 19 6.74 16.50 -1.89
CA ILE A 19 6.12 16.02 -3.13
C ILE A 19 6.12 17.17 -4.14
N GLU A 20 6.67 16.92 -5.33
CA GLU A 20 6.77 17.91 -6.41
C GLU A 20 5.42 18.55 -6.74
N GLY A 21 5.41 19.87 -6.92
CA GLY A 21 4.23 20.63 -7.30
C GLY A 21 3.15 20.75 -6.22
N THR A 22 3.44 20.34 -4.98
CA THR A 22 2.48 20.39 -3.85
C THR A 22 3.10 21.05 -2.61
N LYS A 23 2.26 21.30 -1.59
CA LYS A 23 2.70 21.69 -0.24
C LYS A 23 2.79 20.46 0.70
N GLN A 24 2.61 19.26 0.17
CA GLN A 24 2.55 18.03 0.94
C GLN A 24 3.88 17.28 0.91
N TYR A 25 4.00 16.32 1.79
CA TYR A 25 5.19 15.50 1.98
C TYR A 25 4.83 14.02 1.83
N ALA A 26 5.77 13.24 1.38
CA ALA A 26 5.68 11.79 1.34
C ALA A 26 6.53 11.17 2.46
N ASN A 27 6.01 10.14 3.10
CA ASN A 27 6.76 9.29 4.02
C ASN A 27 6.37 7.83 3.83
N GLY A 28 7.05 6.94 4.53
CA GLY A 28 6.86 5.50 4.46
C GLY A 28 8.15 4.75 4.19
N TYR A 29 8.07 3.43 4.20
CA TYR A 29 9.24 2.56 4.02
C TYR A 29 9.97 2.85 2.69
N ASP A 30 9.24 2.95 1.58
CA ASP A 30 9.78 3.26 0.25
C ASP A 30 10.53 4.60 0.23
N VAL A 31 9.96 5.61 0.90
CA VAL A 31 10.54 6.95 1.00
C VAL A 31 11.85 6.93 1.79
N GLN A 32 11.94 6.15 2.86
CA GLN A 32 13.16 6.01 3.63
C GLN A 32 14.25 5.24 2.86
N ILE A 33 13.87 4.26 2.04
CA ILE A 33 14.78 3.60 1.09
C ILE A 33 15.27 4.59 0.02
N ALA A 34 14.36 5.38 -0.57
CA ALA A 34 14.71 6.42 -1.54
C ALA A 34 15.72 7.43 -0.98
N LYS A 35 15.55 7.86 0.28
CA LYS A 35 16.51 8.75 0.95
C LYS A 35 17.91 8.14 1.05
N LYS A 36 18.01 6.89 1.48
CA LYS A 36 19.30 6.20 1.59
C LYS A 36 20.01 6.08 0.24
N ILE A 37 19.26 5.81 -0.83
CA ILE A 37 19.80 5.73 -2.19
C ILE A 37 20.27 7.11 -2.64
N ALA A 38 19.46 8.16 -2.47
CA ALA A 38 19.83 9.52 -2.87
C ALA A 38 21.02 10.05 -2.08
N GLU A 39 21.06 9.86 -0.76
CA GLU A 39 22.19 10.25 0.11
C GLU A 39 23.50 9.59 -0.34
N ALA A 40 23.47 8.29 -0.65
CA ALA A 40 24.66 7.57 -1.13
C ALA A 40 25.16 8.09 -2.49
N GLN A 41 24.29 8.71 -3.28
CA GLN A 41 24.62 9.34 -4.56
C GLN A 41 24.92 10.85 -4.43
N GLY A 42 24.95 11.40 -3.22
CA GLY A 42 25.14 12.84 -2.98
C GLY A 42 23.98 13.70 -3.53
N LYS A 43 22.79 13.13 -3.68
CA LYS A 43 21.58 13.77 -4.23
C LYS A 43 20.50 14.00 -3.15
N LYS A 44 19.57 14.90 -3.45
CA LYS A 44 18.36 15.10 -2.63
C LYS A 44 17.19 14.37 -3.30
N PRO A 45 16.44 13.54 -2.57
CA PRO A 45 15.27 12.87 -3.12
C PRO A 45 14.13 13.86 -3.31
N LEU A 46 13.39 13.69 -4.41
CA LEU A 46 12.15 14.40 -4.71
C LEU A 46 11.08 13.37 -5.10
N VAL A 47 9.91 13.44 -4.48
CA VAL A 47 8.81 12.53 -4.79
C VAL A 47 7.93 13.12 -5.87
N VAL A 48 7.71 12.35 -6.95
CA VAL A 48 6.73 12.65 -8.00
C VAL A 48 5.51 11.77 -7.78
N LYS A 49 4.39 12.36 -7.38
CA LYS A 49 3.14 11.64 -7.15
C LYS A 49 2.54 11.17 -8.48
N THR A 50 2.47 9.88 -8.67
CA THR A 50 2.01 9.26 -9.92
C THR A 50 0.97 8.18 -9.63
N ALA A 51 -0.05 8.04 -10.49
CA ALA A 51 -0.98 6.92 -10.43
C ALA A 51 -0.23 5.60 -10.71
N TRP A 52 -0.68 4.49 -10.11
CA TRP A 52 -0.01 3.18 -10.24
C TRP A 52 0.26 2.78 -11.69
N THR A 53 -0.74 2.88 -12.56
CA THR A 53 -0.64 2.54 -13.99
C THR A 53 0.27 3.48 -14.79
N GLY A 54 0.59 4.65 -14.24
CA GLY A 54 1.47 5.64 -14.87
C GLY A 54 2.94 5.55 -14.44
N LEU A 55 3.30 4.67 -13.50
CA LEU A 55 4.66 4.60 -12.96
C LEU A 55 5.69 4.17 -14.01
N ILE A 56 5.44 3.06 -14.71
CA ILE A 56 6.35 2.56 -15.76
C ILE A 56 6.45 3.56 -16.92
N PRO A 57 5.35 4.10 -17.47
CA PRO A 57 5.43 5.18 -18.47
C PRO A 57 6.21 6.41 -18.01
N ALA A 58 6.07 6.82 -16.74
CA ALA A 58 6.83 7.96 -16.20
C ALA A 58 8.33 7.68 -16.12
N LEU A 59 8.72 6.45 -15.77
CA LEU A 59 10.12 6.02 -15.73
C LEU A 59 10.72 5.94 -17.14
N THR A 60 10.04 5.29 -18.06
CA THR A 60 10.54 5.09 -19.44
C THR A 60 10.63 6.41 -20.23
N SER A 61 9.74 7.37 -19.96
CA SER A 61 9.81 8.73 -20.56
C SER A 61 10.82 9.66 -19.90
N GLY A 62 11.49 9.23 -18.81
CA GLY A 62 12.47 10.06 -18.10
C GLY A 62 11.84 11.12 -17.18
N LYS A 63 10.53 11.08 -16.94
CA LYS A 63 9.85 11.97 -15.99
C LYS A 63 10.26 11.69 -14.54
N ILE A 64 10.60 10.45 -14.23
CA ILE A 64 11.16 10.01 -12.94
C ILE A 64 12.42 9.17 -13.21
N ASP A 65 13.31 9.09 -12.21
CA ASP A 65 14.58 8.36 -12.33
C ASP A 65 14.49 6.92 -11.85
N MET A 66 13.58 6.64 -10.92
CA MET A 66 13.35 5.30 -10.38
C MET A 66 11.94 5.16 -9.81
N ILE A 67 11.47 3.92 -9.69
CA ILE A 67 10.22 3.56 -9.04
C ILE A 67 10.54 2.87 -7.72
N ILE A 68 10.13 3.46 -6.59
CA ILE A 68 10.20 2.84 -5.26
C ILE A 68 8.80 2.98 -4.66
N ALA A 69 7.96 1.98 -4.92
CA ALA A 69 6.51 2.09 -4.70
C ALA A 69 5.86 0.73 -4.33
N GLY A 70 6.56 -0.14 -3.60
CA GLY A 70 6.06 -1.47 -3.27
C GLY A 70 5.86 -2.34 -4.52
N MET A 71 6.73 -2.20 -5.53
CA MET A 71 6.55 -2.87 -6.81
C MET A 71 7.29 -4.20 -6.86
N SER A 72 6.55 -5.29 -7.17
CA SER A 72 7.13 -6.61 -7.42
C SER A 72 7.75 -6.68 -8.82
N PRO A 73 8.93 -7.32 -8.97
CA PRO A 73 9.65 -7.43 -10.25
C PRO A 73 9.13 -8.59 -11.11
N THR A 74 7.83 -8.58 -11.45
CA THR A 74 7.21 -9.64 -12.25
C THR A 74 7.83 -9.78 -13.63
N ALA A 75 7.73 -10.96 -14.23
CA ALA A 75 8.25 -11.26 -15.56
C ALA A 75 7.70 -10.28 -16.63
N GLU A 76 6.44 -9.88 -16.53
CA GLU A 76 5.82 -8.88 -17.42
C GLU A 76 6.52 -7.52 -17.29
N ARG A 77 6.69 -7.02 -16.09
CA ARG A 77 7.34 -5.71 -15.83
C ARG A 77 8.81 -5.70 -16.24
N ARG A 78 9.51 -6.85 -16.07
CA ARG A 78 10.90 -7.01 -16.53
C ARG A 78 11.05 -6.93 -18.06
N GLN A 79 9.98 -7.01 -18.82
CA GLN A 79 10.04 -6.75 -20.27
C GLN A 79 10.22 -5.25 -20.58
N GLU A 80 9.68 -4.38 -19.73
CA GLU A 80 9.68 -2.94 -19.95
C GLU A 80 10.78 -2.19 -19.17
N ILE A 81 11.10 -2.63 -17.95
CA ILE A 81 12.04 -1.97 -17.04
C ILE A 81 12.96 -2.99 -16.38
N ASP A 82 14.06 -2.54 -15.81
CA ASP A 82 14.96 -3.37 -14.99
C ASP A 82 14.67 -3.17 -13.51
N PHE A 83 15.07 -4.14 -12.68
CA PHE A 83 14.83 -4.13 -11.24
C PHE A 83 16.11 -4.41 -10.45
N SER A 84 16.29 -3.68 -9.37
CA SER A 84 17.36 -3.93 -8.40
C SER A 84 17.18 -5.26 -7.67
N ASP A 85 18.13 -5.58 -6.81
CA ASP A 85 17.93 -6.53 -5.72
C ASP A 85 16.73 -6.11 -4.86
N SER A 86 16.09 -7.09 -4.20
CA SER A 86 14.93 -6.83 -3.36
C SER A 86 15.29 -5.96 -2.15
N TYR A 87 14.51 -4.90 -1.92
CA TYR A 87 14.62 -4.08 -0.72
C TYR A 87 13.65 -4.49 0.39
N TYR A 88 12.60 -5.25 0.06
CA TYR A 88 11.66 -5.84 1.00
C TYR A 88 11.14 -7.18 0.46
N ARG A 89 10.82 -8.11 1.37
CA ARG A 89 10.15 -9.36 1.04
C ARG A 89 8.88 -9.45 1.86
N SER A 90 7.76 -9.58 1.20
CA SER A 90 6.45 -9.60 1.82
C SER A 90 5.89 -11.01 1.96
N GLU A 91 4.80 -11.15 2.74
CA GLU A 91 4.06 -12.38 2.93
C GLU A 91 2.58 -12.08 2.61
N PRO A 92 1.98 -12.78 1.61
CA PRO A 92 0.56 -12.66 1.37
C PRO A 92 -0.26 -13.18 2.55
N VAL A 93 -1.26 -12.42 2.93
CA VAL A 93 -2.17 -12.71 4.04
C VAL A 93 -3.60 -12.38 3.63
N ILE A 94 -4.59 -12.81 4.45
CA ILE A 94 -5.98 -12.38 4.29
C ILE A 94 -6.38 -11.55 5.49
N VAL A 95 -6.97 -10.37 5.25
CA VAL A 95 -7.57 -9.54 6.30
C VAL A 95 -9.06 -9.83 6.33
N VAL A 96 -9.57 -10.11 7.53
CA VAL A 96 -10.97 -10.46 7.80
C VAL A 96 -11.54 -9.62 8.94
N SER A 97 -12.86 -9.69 9.18
CA SER A 97 -13.45 -9.18 10.41
C SER A 97 -13.01 -10.02 11.61
N SER A 98 -12.61 -9.37 12.72
CA SER A 98 -12.10 -10.05 13.92
C SER A 98 -13.15 -10.91 14.62
N ASP A 99 -14.43 -10.63 14.43
CA ASP A 99 -15.60 -11.33 14.93
C ASP A 99 -16.34 -12.14 13.86
N GLY A 100 -15.83 -12.13 12.60
CA GLY A 100 -16.43 -12.82 11.47
C GLY A 100 -16.14 -14.33 11.45
N ASN A 101 -16.86 -15.03 10.55
CA ASN A 101 -16.79 -16.48 10.41
C ASN A 101 -15.37 -17.01 10.11
N TYR A 102 -14.54 -16.19 9.47
CA TYR A 102 -13.21 -16.57 9.02
C TYR A 102 -12.09 -16.12 9.98
N ALA A 103 -12.44 -15.55 11.16
CA ALA A 103 -11.45 -15.04 12.12
C ALA A 103 -10.53 -16.12 12.73
N LYS A 104 -10.88 -17.40 12.58
CA LYS A 104 -10.11 -18.54 13.08
C LYS A 104 -9.50 -19.40 11.96
N ALA A 105 -9.58 -18.95 10.71
CA ALA A 105 -9.00 -19.64 9.56
C ALA A 105 -7.47 -19.81 9.72
N LYS A 106 -6.93 -20.91 9.19
CA LYS A 106 -5.51 -21.28 9.28
C LYS A 106 -4.90 -21.59 7.91
N SER A 107 -5.73 -21.87 6.92
CA SER A 107 -5.32 -22.21 5.55
C SER A 107 -6.23 -21.55 4.53
N VAL A 108 -5.81 -21.50 3.26
CA VAL A 108 -6.65 -21.01 2.17
C VAL A 108 -7.94 -21.83 2.01
N LYS A 109 -7.92 -23.10 2.40
CA LYS A 109 -9.10 -23.99 2.30
C LYS A 109 -10.24 -23.58 3.25
N ASP A 110 -9.92 -22.90 4.31
CA ASP A 110 -10.91 -22.45 5.31
C ASP A 110 -11.76 -21.28 4.79
N PHE A 111 -11.38 -20.68 3.66
CA PHE A 111 -12.10 -19.59 3.01
C PHE A 111 -13.07 -20.04 1.90
N LYS A 112 -13.47 -21.32 1.91
CA LYS A 112 -14.51 -21.82 1.03
C LYS A 112 -15.78 -20.95 1.19
N ASP A 113 -16.39 -20.62 0.05
CA ASP A 113 -17.60 -19.78 -0.06
C ASP A 113 -17.44 -18.32 0.44
N ALA A 114 -16.26 -17.93 0.95
CA ALA A 114 -15.99 -16.58 1.40
C ALA A 114 -15.98 -15.59 0.23
N LYS A 115 -16.57 -14.42 0.44
CA LYS A 115 -16.52 -13.27 -0.47
C LYS A 115 -15.17 -12.57 -0.32
N ILE A 116 -14.22 -12.91 -1.18
CA ILE A 116 -12.84 -12.38 -1.11
C ILE A 116 -12.57 -11.46 -2.29
N THR A 117 -11.96 -10.30 -2.01
CA THR A 117 -11.45 -9.36 -3.01
C THR A 117 -9.96 -9.10 -2.83
N GLY A 118 -9.39 -8.26 -3.68
CA GLY A 118 -8.02 -7.78 -3.63
C GLY A 118 -7.86 -6.50 -4.44
N GLN A 119 -6.67 -5.93 -4.41
CA GLN A 119 -6.40 -4.69 -5.13
C GLN A 119 -6.27 -4.95 -6.64
N GLN A 120 -6.84 -4.03 -7.43
CA GLN A 120 -6.75 -4.09 -8.89
C GLN A 120 -5.33 -3.90 -9.40
N GLY A 121 -4.93 -4.72 -10.39
CA GLY A 121 -3.65 -4.57 -11.09
C GLY A 121 -2.42 -5.05 -10.30
N VAL A 122 -2.63 -5.85 -9.24
CA VAL A 122 -1.55 -6.48 -8.48
C VAL A 122 -1.74 -7.99 -8.41
N TYR A 123 -0.63 -8.73 -8.29
CA TYR A 123 -0.63 -10.20 -8.27
C TYR A 123 -1.51 -10.79 -7.15
N LEU A 124 -1.64 -10.09 -6.03
CA LEU A 124 -2.45 -10.49 -4.88
C LEU A 124 -3.89 -10.85 -5.24
N TYR A 125 -4.49 -10.13 -6.20
CA TYR A 125 -5.84 -10.43 -6.65
C TYR A 125 -5.94 -11.80 -7.33
N ASN A 126 -4.88 -12.21 -8.05
CA ASN A 126 -4.84 -13.51 -8.73
C ASN A 126 -4.66 -14.67 -7.74
N LEU A 127 -4.08 -14.43 -6.56
CA LEU A 127 -3.93 -15.46 -5.53
C LEU A 127 -5.29 -15.96 -5.02
N ILE A 128 -6.35 -15.18 -5.15
CA ILE A 128 -7.72 -15.57 -4.75
C ILE A 128 -8.14 -16.84 -5.47
N ASP A 129 -7.70 -17.07 -6.71
CA ASP A 129 -8.02 -18.26 -7.50
C ASP A 129 -7.45 -19.58 -6.91
N GLN A 130 -6.53 -19.48 -5.96
CA GLN A 130 -6.00 -20.63 -5.22
C GLN A 130 -6.90 -21.06 -4.03
N ILE A 131 -7.92 -20.28 -3.70
CA ILE A 131 -8.85 -20.58 -2.61
C ILE A 131 -9.97 -21.48 -3.19
N PRO A 132 -10.14 -22.72 -2.71
CA PRO A 132 -11.14 -23.64 -3.25
C PRO A 132 -12.56 -23.11 -3.06
N ASN A 133 -13.36 -23.08 -4.12
CA ASN A 133 -14.77 -22.65 -4.10
C ASN A 133 -14.99 -21.24 -3.48
N VAL A 134 -14.04 -20.34 -3.62
CA VAL A 134 -14.18 -18.96 -3.16
C VAL A 134 -15.23 -18.21 -3.96
N ASN A 135 -15.94 -17.29 -3.33
CA ASN A 135 -16.77 -16.30 -4.01
C ASN A 135 -15.92 -15.05 -4.31
N LYS A 136 -15.11 -15.12 -5.39
CA LYS A 136 -14.21 -14.04 -5.80
C LYS A 136 -15.01 -12.80 -6.19
N GLN A 137 -14.76 -11.71 -5.49
CA GLN A 137 -15.39 -10.42 -5.75
C GLN A 137 -14.57 -9.57 -6.73
N THR A 138 -15.21 -8.58 -7.36
CA THR A 138 -14.52 -7.63 -8.24
C THR A 138 -13.37 -6.93 -7.50
N ALA A 139 -12.22 -6.77 -8.17
CA ALA A 139 -11.08 -6.07 -7.62
C ALA A 139 -11.40 -4.61 -7.29
N MET A 140 -10.83 -4.09 -6.20
CA MET A 140 -11.03 -2.73 -5.74
C MET A 140 -9.79 -1.86 -5.96
N GLY A 141 -9.98 -0.54 -6.05
CA GLY A 141 -8.90 0.39 -6.39
C GLY A 141 -7.87 0.59 -5.28
N ASP A 142 -8.28 0.52 -4.00
CA ASP A 142 -7.41 0.79 -2.85
C ASP A 142 -7.84 0.05 -1.58
N PHE A 143 -6.94 -0.01 -0.60
CA PHE A 143 -7.15 -0.70 0.67
C PHE A 143 -8.21 -0.03 1.57
N GLY A 144 -8.39 1.29 1.47
CA GLY A 144 -9.43 2.01 2.19
C GLY A 144 -10.83 1.54 1.78
N ALA A 145 -11.07 1.40 0.46
CA ALA A 145 -12.32 0.86 -0.07
C ALA A 145 -12.56 -0.59 0.38
N MET A 146 -11.52 -1.43 0.37
CA MET A 146 -11.61 -2.82 0.84
C MET A 146 -11.92 -2.91 2.34
N ARG A 147 -11.27 -2.09 3.18
CA ARG A 147 -11.58 -2.02 4.62
C ARG A 147 -13.02 -1.57 4.88
N GLN A 148 -13.53 -0.59 4.12
CA GLN A 148 -14.92 -0.17 4.23
C GLN A 148 -15.90 -1.27 3.81
N ALA A 149 -15.63 -1.97 2.71
CA ALA A 149 -16.45 -3.09 2.25
C ALA A 149 -16.46 -4.24 3.28
N LEU A 150 -15.31 -4.54 3.90
CA LEU A 150 -15.20 -5.53 4.98
C LEU A 150 -15.99 -5.08 6.21
N ALA A 151 -15.84 -3.83 6.66
CA ALA A 151 -16.55 -3.29 7.81
C ALA A 151 -18.07 -3.24 7.64
N SER A 152 -18.56 -3.15 6.40
CA SER A 152 -19.99 -3.16 6.06
C SER A 152 -20.56 -4.55 5.72
N GLY A 153 -19.72 -5.60 5.75
CA GLY A 153 -20.13 -6.99 5.45
C GLY A 153 -20.42 -7.26 3.96
N ILE A 154 -19.99 -6.37 3.07
CA ILE A 154 -20.08 -6.59 1.61
C ILE A 154 -19.13 -7.70 1.18
N ILE A 155 -17.95 -7.75 1.79
CA ILE A 155 -16.95 -8.82 1.63
C ILE A 155 -16.66 -9.48 2.98
N ASP A 156 -16.15 -10.71 2.94
CA ASP A 156 -15.72 -11.45 4.14
C ASP A 156 -14.21 -11.28 4.42
N GLY A 157 -13.45 -10.88 3.39
CA GLY A 157 -12.03 -10.60 3.51
C GLY A 157 -11.42 -10.06 2.23
N TYR A 158 -10.15 -9.66 2.34
CA TYR A 158 -9.35 -9.25 1.18
C TYR A 158 -7.92 -9.76 1.30
N VAL A 159 -7.33 -10.12 0.15
CA VAL A 159 -5.92 -10.52 0.08
C VAL A 159 -5.04 -9.28 0.14
N SER A 160 -4.05 -9.32 1.00
CA SER A 160 -3.11 -8.23 1.26
C SER A 160 -1.72 -8.76 1.60
N GLU A 161 -0.83 -7.89 1.96
CA GLU A 161 0.49 -8.19 2.48
C GLU A 161 0.56 -7.90 3.98
N ARG A 162 1.43 -8.63 4.69
CA ARG A 162 1.59 -8.50 6.15
C ARG A 162 1.72 -7.04 6.64
N PRO A 163 2.51 -6.13 6.05
CA PRO A 163 2.63 -4.75 6.56
C PRO A 163 1.32 -3.96 6.48
N GLU A 164 0.56 -4.10 5.38
CA GLU A 164 -0.75 -3.46 5.25
C GLU A 164 -1.77 -4.07 6.22
N ALA A 165 -1.79 -5.40 6.35
CA ALA A 165 -2.68 -6.08 7.29
C ALA A 165 -2.43 -5.64 8.74
N ARG A 166 -1.17 -5.49 9.15
CA ARG A 166 -0.82 -4.92 10.47
C ARG A 166 -1.26 -3.48 10.62
N THR A 167 -1.18 -2.70 9.55
CA THR A 167 -1.73 -1.33 9.53
C THR A 167 -3.24 -1.34 9.76
N ALA A 168 -3.96 -2.25 9.11
CA ALA A 168 -5.41 -2.41 9.31
C ALA A 168 -5.75 -2.80 10.77
N GLU A 169 -5.04 -3.79 11.35
CA GLU A 169 -5.22 -4.18 12.77
C GLU A 169 -4.93 -3.02 13.73
N LYS A 170 -3.90 -2.21 13.46
CA LYS A 170 -3.56 -1.04 14.28
C LYS A 170 -4.63 0.05 14.18
N ALA A 171 -5.21 0.25 13.01
CA ALA A 171 -6.27 1.23 12.78
C ALA A 171 -7.58 0.86 13.49
N SER A 172 -7.91 -0.43 13.56
CA SER A 172 -9.13 -0.88 14.22
C SER A 172 -9.06 -2.34 14.67
N SER A 173 -9.47 -2.60 15.92
CA SER A 173 -9.60 -3.96 16.47
C SER A 173 -10.67 -4.83 15.76
N LYS A 174 -11.44 -4.22 14.84
CA LYS A 174 -12.41 -4.95 14.01
C LYS A 174 -11.76 -5.75 12.88
N TYR A 175 -10.50 -5.46 12.53
CA TYR A 175 -9.76 -6.18 11.50
C TYR A 175 -8.82 -7.19 12.12
N LYS A 176 -8.64 -8.30 11.45
CA LYS A 176 -7.73 -9.36 11.85
C LYS A 176 -6.97 -9.90 10.66
N MET A 177 -5.65 -9.93 10.77
CA MET A 177 -4.77 -10.59 9.81
C MET A 177 -4.77 -12.09 10.03
N ILE A 178 -5.02 -12.85 8.99
CA ILE A 178 -4.86 -14.31 8.98
C ILE A 178 -3.55 -14.65 8.25
N SER A 179 -2.57 -15.10 9.01
CA SER A 179 -1.31 -15.62 8.49
C SER A 179 -1.47 -17.11 8.15
N LEU A 180 -1.17 -17.49 6.91
CA LEU A 180 -1.46 -18.81 6.35
C LEU A 180 -0.17 -19.65 6.27
N LYS A 181 0.52 -19.83 7.39
CA LYS A 181 1.85 -20.50 7.45
C LYS A 181 1.81 -21.94 6.91
N ASP A 182 0.73 -22.68 7.22
CA ASP A 182 0.58 -24.07 6.79
C ASP A 182 -0.61 -24.17 5.82
N GLY A 183 -0.34 -24.28 4.53
CA GLY A 183 -1.38 -24.30 3.49
C GLY A 183 -1.80 -22.91 3.03
N GLY A 184 -0.83 -22.01 2.92
CA GLY A 184 -0.96 -20.68 2.35
C GLY A 184 -0.92 -20.64 0.83
N PHE A 185 -0.85 -19.43 0.30
CA PHE A 185 -0.73 -19.19 -1.13
C PHE A 185 0.60 -19.69 -1.68
N GLN A 186 0.55 -20.31 -2.86
CA GLN A 186 1.73 -20.59 -3.66
C GLN A 186 2.13 -19.33 -4.41
N VAL A 187 3.33 -18.84 -4.15
CA VAL A 187 3.87 -17.60 -4.73
C VAL A 187 5.29 -17.81 -5.23
N SER A 188 5.66 -17.12 -6.29
CA SER A 188 7.05 -17.04 -6.72
C SER A 188 7.85 -16.09 -5.83
N ASP A 189 9.17 -16.25 -5.83
CA ASP A 189 10.05 -15.30 -5.12
C ASP A 189 9.93 -13.89 -5.66
N ASP A 190 9.74 -13.73 -6.98
CA ASP A 190 9.54 -12.44 -7.62
C ASP A 190 8.24 -11.76 -7.19
N ASP A 191 7.15 -12.52 -6.98
CA ASP A 191 5.86 -11.95 -6.57
C ASP A 191 5.93 -11.34 -5.15
N VAL A 192 6.64 -11.99 -4.23
CA VAL A 192 6.75 -11.54 -2.84
C VAL A 192 7.90 -10.56 -2.60
N SER A 193 8.76 -10.35 -3.58
CA SER A 193 9.87 -9.40 -3.52
C SER A 193 9.43 -8.03 -3.98
N LEU A 194 9.89 -6.98 -3.29
CA LEU A 194 9.73 -5.59 -3.72
C LEU A 194 11.10 -5.05 -4.11
N ALA A 195 11.20 -4.49 -5.30
CA ALA A 195 12.46 -4.03 -5.87
C ALA A 195 12.33 -2.61 -6.47
N VAL A 196 13.45 -1.92 -6.62
CA VAL A 196 13.50 -0.60 -7.25
C VAL A 196 13.44 -0.79 -8.76
N GLY A 197 12.44 -0.18 -9.42
CA GLY A 197 12.35 -0.15 -10.88
C GLY A 197 13.27 0.91 -11.46
N LEU A 198 14.04 0.55 -12.48
CA LEU A 198 15.00 1.38 -13.19
C LEU A 198 14.78 1.30 -14.70
N ARG A 199 15.22 2.31 -15.45
CA ARG A 199 15.17 2.23 -16.92
C ARG A 199 16.02 1.08 -17.44
N LYS A 200 15.55 0.44 -18.52
CA LYS A 200 16.27 -0.63 -19.20
C LYS A 200 17.70 -0.22 -19.52
N GLY A 201 18.65 -1.08 -19.13
CA GLY A 201 20.08 -0.91 -19.48
C GLY A 201 20.81 0.15 -18.64
N ASP A 202 20.19 0.76 -17.63
CA ASP A 202 20.86 1.69 -16.72
C ASP A 202 21.67 0.92 -15.66
N ASN A 203 22.72 0.24 -16.14
CA ASN A 203 23.56 -0.62 -15.30
C ASN A 203 24.30 0.15 -14.21
N GLN A 204 24.68 1.42 -14.48
CA GLN A 204 25.37 2.25 -13.50
C GLN A 204 24.45 2.57 -12.31
N GLN A 205 23.21 2.97 -12.58
CA GLN A 205 22.24 3.24 -11.52
C GLN A 205 21.87 1.96 -10.77
N MET A 206 21.73 0.84 -11.48
CA MET A 206 21.47 -0.48 -10.90
C MET A 206 22.55 -0.88 -9.88
N GLU A 207 23.82 -0.78 -10.26
CA GLU A 207 24.93 -1.13 -9.40
C GLU A 207 24.98 -0.25 -8.13
N GLN A 208 24.76 1.06 -8.29
CA GLN A 208 24.72 2.00 -7.17
C GLN A 208 23.58 1.68 -6.20
N VAL A 209 22.39 1.39 -6.72
CA VAL A 209 21.22 1.02 -5.91
C VAL A 209 21.48 -0.29 -5.17
N ASN A 210 21.96 -1.33 -5.85
CA ASN A 210 22.23 -2.62 -5.24
C ASN A 210 23.31 -2.53 -4.15
N LYS A 211 24.34 -1.72 -4.35
CA LYS A 211 25.37 -1.47 -3.31
C LYS A 211 24.77 -0.87 -2.04
N VAL A 212 23.83 0.07 -2.18
CA VAL A 212 23.12 0.65 -1.01
C VAL A 212 22.28 -0.39 -0.33
N LEU A 213 21.51 -1.17 -1.10
CA LEU A 213 20.58 -2.18 -0.57
C LEU A 213 21.33 -3.31 0.15
N ALA A 214 22.50 -3.73 -0.35
CA ALA A 214 23.37 -4.71 0.29
C ALA A 214 23.88 -4.24 1.67
N GLY A 215 24.03 -2.93 1.87
CA GLY A 215 24.43 -2.33 3.16
C GLY A 215 23.29 -2.30 4.22
N ILE A 216 22.04 -2.66 3.85
CA ILE A 216 20.90 -2.69 4.77
C ILE A 216 20.60 -4.14 5.15
N SER A 217 21.05 -4.57 6.33
CA SER A 217 20.79 -5.93 6.81
C SER A 217 19.28 -6.20 6.99
N GLN A 218 18.90 -7.48 6.96
CA GLN A 218 17.50 -7.88 7.17
C GLN A 218 16.95 -7.37 8.51
N GLU A 219 17.74 -7.39 9.57
CA GLU A 219 17.34 -6.84 10.87
C GLU A 219 17.02 -5.35 10.79
N LYS A 220 17.85 -4.56 10.08
CA LYS A 220 17.60 -3.12 9.88
C LYS A 220 16.34 -2.88 9.04
N ARG A 221 16.05 -3.74 8.05
CA ARG A 221 14.82 -3.66 7.23
C ARG A 221 13.58 -3.89 8.08
N VAL A 222 13.59 -4.92 8.94
CA VAL A 222 12.48 -5.22 9.85
C VAL A 222 12.27 -4.07 10.84
N LYS A 223 13.32 -3.61 11.52
CA LYS A 223 13.23 -2.47 12.45
C LYS A 223 12.71 -1.20 11.79
N LEU A 224 13.13 -0.93 10.54
CA LEU A 224 12.64 0.21 9.79
C LEU A 224 11.14 0.06 9.51
N MET A 225 10.69 -1.11 9.06
CA MET A 225 9.27 -1.36 8.80
C MET A 225 8.42 -1.20 10.07
N ASP A 226 8.86 -1.77 11.20
CA ASP A 226 8.16 -1.64 12.47
C ASP A 226 8.06 -0.18 12.91
N HIS A 227 9.17 0.57 12.82
CA HIS A 227 9.16 2.01 13.10
C HIS A 227 8.19 2.79 12.18
N ILE A 228 8.17 2.47 10.89
CA ILE A 228 7.29 3.12 9.91
C ILE A 228 5.81 2.84 10.24
N ILE A 229 5.47 1.63 10.62
CA ILE A 229 4.10 1.28 11.06
C ILE A 229 3.73 2.10 12.31
N ASP A 230 4.69 2.35 13.22
CA ASP A 230 4.44 3.09 14.44
C ASP A 230 4.19 4.60 14.21
N ILE A 231 4.91 5.22 13.29
CA ILE A 231 4.78 6.64 12.97
C ILE A 231 3.72 6.96 11.90
N GLN A 232 3.12 5.93 11.30
CA GLN A 232 2.11 6.12 10.27
C GLN A 232 0.92 6.93 10.83
N PRO A 233 0.45 7.99 10.13
CA PRO A 233 -0.74 8.72 10.52
C PRO A 233 -1.95 7.81 10.63
N ALA A 234 -2.80 8.03 11.64
CA ALA A 234 -4.08 7.34 11.75
C ALA A 234 -4.92 7.56 10.49
N ASP A 235 -5.60 6.51 10.03
CA ASP A 235 -6.44 6.59 8.83
C ASP A 235 -7.64 7.51 9.12
N LYS A 236 -7.71 8.67 8.45
CA LYS A 236 -8.80 9.64 8.64
C LYS A 236 -10.18 9.08 8.35
N THR A 237 -10.26 7.91 7.68
CA THR A 237 -11.53 7.21 7.42
C THR A 237 -12.16 6.59 8.66
N ASP A 238 -11.36 6.27 9.69
CA ASP A 238 -11.89 5.70 10.94
C ASP A 238 -12.33 6.78 11.95
N GLU A 239 -11.79 8.00 11.88
CA GLU A 239 -12.26 9.12 12.72
C GLU A 239 -13.64 9.67 12.31
N ALA A 240 -13.98 9.61 11.01
CA ALA A 240 -15.29 10.06 10.51
C ALA A 240 -16.47 9.24 11.06
N LYS A 241 -16.24 8.05 11.63
CA LYS A 241 -17.29 7.17 12.18
C LYS A 241 -17.54 7.32 13.68
N LYS A 242 -16.78 8.15 14.41
CA LYS A 242 -17.01 8.40 15.84
C LYS A 242 -18.12 9.41 16.14
N GLY A 243 -18.59 10.16 15.12
CA GLY A 243 -19.75 11.04 15.24
C GLY A 243 -21.04 10.32 14.87
N ASN A 244 -22.15 10.56 15.60
CA ASN A 244 -23.44 10.07 15.18
C ASN A 244 -23.85 10.80 13.87
N PHE A 245 -24.77 10.22 13.08
CA PHE A 245 -25.22 10.75 11.79
C PHE A 245 -25.51 12.26 11.82
N PHE A 246 -26.15 12.74 12.87
CA PHE A 246 -26.48 14.17 13.05
C PHE A 246 -25.25 15.06 13.20
N SER A 247 -24.21 14.61 13.90
CA SER A 247 -22.97 15.39 14.03
C SER A 247 -22.17 15.44 12.71
N GLN A 248 -22.25 14.41 11.89
CA GLN A 248 -21.65 14.40 10.56
C GLN A 248 -22.40 15.35 9.61
N VAL A 249 -23.73 15.33 9.61
CA VAL A 249 -24.56 16.24 8.81
C VAL A 249 -24.34 17.69 9.22
N THR A 250 -24.31 18.01 10.51
CA THR A 250 -24.04 19.38 10.98
C THR A 250 -22.65 19.87 10.60
N THR A 251 -21.64 19.00 10.62
CA THR A 251 -20.27 19.34 10.21
C THR A 251 -20.19 19.61 8.70
N ILE A 252 -20.88 18.80 7.87
CA ILE A 252 -20.94 19.01 6.42
C ILE A 252 -21.66 20.32 6.09
N ILE A 253 -22.77 20.60 6.74
CA ILE A 253 -23.53 21.84 6.56
C ILE A 253 -22.69 23.04 6.97
N ALA A 254 -22.07 23.02 8.15
CA ALA A 254 -21.24 24.12 8.66
C ALA A 254 -20.04 24.40 7.75
N LYS A 255 -19.37 23.35 7.24
CA LYS A 255 -18.21 23.49 6.38
C LYS A 255 -18.53 23.99 4.97
N ASN A 256 -19.73 23.70 4.47
CA ASN A 256 -20.14 24.04 3.11
C ASN A 256 -21.23 25.12 3.08
N TRP A 257 -21.58 25.74 4.23
CA TRP A 257 -22.62 26.74 4.35
C TRP A 257 -22.53 27.91 3.34
N PRO A 258 -21.33 28.45 3.03
CA PRO A 258 -21.23 29.49 2.01
C PRO A 258 -21.61 29.04 0.60
N GLN A 259 -21.48 27.75 0.29
CA GLN A 259 -21.85 27.20 -1.02
C GLN A 259 -23.36 26.98 -1.10
N PHE A 260 -24.01 26.59 0.00
CA PHE A 260 -25.46 26.47 0.07
C PHE A 260 -26.15 27.84 -0.11
N LEU A 261 -25.62 28.90 0.52
CA LEU A 261 -26.13 30.27 0.35
C LEU A 261 -25.99 30.79 -1.08
N ARG A 262 -24.90 30.43 -1.78
CA ARG A 262 -24.72 30.83 -3.19
C ARG A 262 -25.67 30.09 -4.13
N GLY A 263 -25.98 28.84 -3.85
CA GLY A 263 -26.93 28.05 -4.65
C GLY A 263 -28.36 28.54 -4.56
N THR A 264 -28.78 29.10 -3.41
CA THR A 264 -30.14 29.65 -3.22
C THR A 264 -30.32 31.07 -3.77
N ALA A 265 -29.25 31.77 -4.15
CA ALA A 265 -29.29 33.12 -4.71
C ALA A 265 -29.36 33.13 -6.27
N ILE A 266 -29.40 31.97 -6.92
CA ILE A 266 -29.44 31.83 -8.40
C ILE A 266 -30.80 31.26 -8.88
N THR A 267 -31.75 31.05 -8.01
CA THR A 267 -33.17 30.80 -8.31
C THR A 267 -34.00 32.00 -7.86
#